data_4a56fe15dd51e4e7197e211347eafbac
#
_entry.id   4a56fe15dd51e4e7197e211347eafbac
#
_cell.length_a   1.000
_cell.length_b   1.000
_cell.length_c   1.000
_cell.angle_alpha   90.00
_cell.angle_beta   90.00
_cell.angle_gamma   90.00
#
_symmetry.space_group_name_H-M   'P 1'
#
loop_
_entity.id
_entity.type
_entity.pdbx_description
1 polymer ?
#
loop_
_entity_poly.entity_id
_entity_poly.type
_entity_poly.pdbx_seq_one_letter_code
_entity_poly.pdbx_strand_id
1 'polypeptide(L)'
;MFDKSKKDNSHLPFVKHHIDNYNGDLPVWVAVEIMTMGNIHKLYNNLKGCNQKAIAKAYNTGSVQMKSWIKNLTYTRNHLAHYMRIYDYSFGRTPALCANHPQMTQTGRIFDQIMAIGYMFSSQEE
;
A
#
# COMPACT_ATOMS: atom_id res chain seq x y z
N MET A 1 -10.44 13.34 0.00
CA MET A 1 -10.02 11.93 -0.23
C MET A 1 -10.70 11.00 0.76
N PHE A 2 -10.57 11.25 2.05
CA PHE A 2 -11.17 10.44 3.12
C PHE A 2 -12.70 10.50 3.12
N ASP A 3 -13.29 11.68 2.99
CA ASP A 3 -14.74 11.88 2.96
C ASP A 3 -15.43 11.12 1.82
N LYS A 4 -14.77 11.02 0.66
CA LYS A 4 -15.27 10.20 -0.44
C LYS A 4 -15.31 8.72 -0.05
N SER A 5 -14.23 8.17 0.50
CA SER A 5 -14.18 6.77 0.94
C SER A 5 -15.24 6.48 2.02
N LYS A 6 -15.45 7.42 2.94
CA LYS A 6 -16.48 7.33 3.98
C LYS A 6 -17.87 7.28 3.36
N LYS A 7 -18.17 8.17 2.38
CA LYS A 7 -19.46 8.20 1.68
C LYS A 7 -19.71 6.93 0.88
N ASP A 8 -18.71 6.48 0.11
CA ASP A 8 -18.83 5.29 -0.73
C ASP A 8 -19.04 4.01 0.10
N ASN A 9 -18.55 3.98 1.35
CA ASN A 9 -18.66 2.84 2.27
C ASN A 9 -19.67 3.04 3.41
N SER A 10 -20.54 4.06 3.34
CA SER A 10 -21.54 4.37 4.38
C SER A 10 -22.56 3.26 4.62
N HIS A 11 -22.72 2.34 3.66
CA HIS A 11 -23.59 1.16 3.76
C HIS A 11 -23.01 0.05 4.66
N LEU A 12 -21.71 0.07 4.95
CA LEU A 12 -21.08 -0.93 5.80
C LEU A 12 -21.51 -0.72 7.26
N PRO A 13 -21.90 -1.80 7.99
CA PRO A 13 -22.46 -1.69 9.34
C PRO A 13 -21.56 -0.93 10.33
N PHE A 14 -20.24 -1.17 10.28
CA PHE A 14 -19.29 -0.51 11.17
C PHE A 14 -19.10 0.98 10.83
N VAL A 15 -19.14 1.35 9.54
CA VAL A 15 -19.08 2.76 9.12
C VAL A 15 -20.35 3.49 9.53
N LYS A 16 -21.52 2.86 9.28
CA LYS A 16 -22.81 3.40 9.69
C LYS A 16 -22.88 3.63 11.20
N HIS A 17 -22.43 2.65 12.00
CA HIS A 17 -22.36 2.78 13.46
C HIS A 17 -21.60 4.02 13.91
N HIS A 18 -20.46 4.32 13.28
CA HIS A 18 -19.67 5.50 13.61
C HIS A 18 -20.30 6.81 13.12
N ILE A 19 -21.00 6.76 11.98
CA ILE A 19 -21.75 7.93 11.50
C ILE A 19 -22.87 8.28 12.47
N ASP A 20 -23.61 7.29 12.92
CA ASP A 20 -24.82 7.49 13.75
C ASP A 20 -24.47 7.84 15.21
N ASN A 21 -23.38 7.28 15.78
CA ASN A 21 -23.08 7.39 17.21
C ASN A 21 -21.90 8.33 17.54
N TYR A 22 -21.02 8.63 16.58
CA TYR A 22 -19.80 9.40 16.82
C TYR A 22 -19.65 10.58 15.85
N ASN A 23 -20.78 11.15 15.43
CA ASN A 23 -20.80 12.30 14.51
C ASN A 23 -19.97 12.07 13.22
N GLY A 24 -19.79 10.81 12.87
CA GLY A 24 -19.01 10.39 11.71
C GLY A 24 -17.50 10.42 11.89
N ASP A 25 -17.01 10.58 13.11
CA ASP A 25 -15.59 10.41 13.41
C ASP A 25 -15.23 8.91 13.35
N LEU A 26 -14.25 8.58 12.53
CA LEU A 26 -13.79 7.21 12.36
C LEU A 26 -12.41 7.04 13.02
N PRO A 27 -12.25 6.02 13.87
CA PRO A 27 -10.91 5.64 14.35
C PRO A 27 -9.98 5.31 13.19
N VAL A 28 -8.66 5.49 13.39
CA VAL A 28 -7.66 5.32 12.33
C VAL A 28 -7.72 3.93 11.68
N TRP A 29 -7.93 2.88 12.47
CA TRP A 29 -8.04 1.50 11.94
C TRP A 29 -9.27 1.30 11.04
N VAL A 30 -10.42 1.86 11.38
CA VAL A 30 -11.62 1.84 10.53
C VAL A 30 -11.39 2.66 9.27
N ALA A 31 -10.74 3.81 9.41
CA ALA A 31 -10.41 4.68 8.29
C ALA A 31 -9.52 3.99 7.25
N VAL A 32 -8.50 3.26 7.71
CA VAL A 32 -7.58 2.51 6.83
C VAL A 32 -8.31 1.39 6.10
N GLU A 33 -9.25 0.71 6.75
CA GLU A 33 -9.98 -0.42 6.18
C GLU A 33 -10.87 -0.03 4.99
N ILE A 34 -11.44 1.17 5.01
CA ILE A 34 -12.24 1.70 3.89
C ILE A 34 -11.40 2.42 2.81
N MET A 35 -10.10 2.58 3.02
CA MET A 35 -9.21 3.20 2.05
C MET A 35 -8.87 2.26 0.90
N THR A 36 -8.86 2.81 -0.32
CA THR A 36 -8.24 2.12 -1.46
C THR A 36 -6.72 2.09 -1.34
N MET A 37 -6.05 1.13 -1.98
CA MET A 37 -4.59 1.09 -2.04
C MET A 37 -3.98 2.39 -2.58
N GLY A 38 -4.64 3.05 -3.54
CA GLY A 38 -4.23 4.36 -4.04
C GLY A 38 -4.31 5.46 -2.97
N ASN A 39 -5.28 5.38 -2.07
CA ASN A 39 -5.40 6.30 -0.94
C ASN A 39 -4.32 6.05 0.10
N ILE A 40 -3.99 4.80 0.39
CA ILE A 40 -2.87 4.42 1.28
C ILE A 40 -1.54 4.95 0.73
N HIS A 41 -1.29 4.79 -0.57
CA HIS A 41 -0.12 5.36 -1.22
C HIS A 41 -0.04 6.88 -1.07
N LYS A 42 -1.14 7.60 -1.28
CA LYS A 42 -1.21 9.05 -1.09
C LYS A 42 -1.01 9.45 0.38
N LEU A 43 -1.62 8.69 1.30
CA LEU A 43 -1.45 8.91 2.74
C LEU A 43 0.03 8.81 3.13
N TYR A 44 0.71 7.73 2.73
CA TYR A 44 2.14 7.55 3.01
C TYR A 44 2.99 8.69 2.44
N ASN A 45 2.71 9.13 1.20
CA ASN A 45 3.45 10.23 0.58
C ASN A 45 3.27 11.57 1.29
N ASN A 46 2.13 11.78 1.94
CA ASN A 46 1.81 13.02 2.66
C ASN A 46 2.27 13.02 4.13
N LEU A 47 2.77 11.88 4.63
CA LEU A 47 3.34 11.83 5.98
C LEU A 47 4.60 12.67 6.08
N LYS A 48 4.87 13.21 7.27
CA LYS A 48 6.15 13.86 7.57
C LYS A 48 7.32 12.88 7.34
N GLY A 49 8.45 13.38 6.87
CA GLY A 49 9.60 12.55 6.54
C GLY A 49 10.10 11.67 7.67
N CYS A 50 9.98 12.13 8.95
CA CYS A 50 10.33 11.31 10.12
C CYS A 50 9.42 10.08 10.24
N ASN A 51 8.11 10.23 10.01
CA ASN A 51 7.15 9.13 10.06
C ASN A 51 7.36 8.15 8.89
N GLN A 52 7.64 8.68 7.68
CA GLN A 52 7.96 7.83 6.53
C GLN A 52 9.20 6.96 6.79
N LYS A 53 10.25 7.56 7.40
CA LYS A 53 11.47 6.83 7.77
C LYS A 53 11.20 5.79 8.87
N ALA A 54 10.38 6.12 9.86
CA ALA A 54 10.02 5.19 10.93
C ALA A 54 9.28 3.97 10.39
N ILE A 55 8.29 4.19 9.53
CA ILE A 55 7.56 3.10 8.87
C ILE A 55 8.51 2.26 8.00
N ALA A 56 9.32 2.90 7.15
CA ALA A 56 10.25 2.19 6.27
C ALA A 56 11.25 1.34 7.06
N LYS A 57 11.73 1.85 8.21
CA LYS A 57 12.64 1.11 9.10
C LYS A 57 12.00 -0.17 9.64
N ALA A 58 10.70 -0.15 9.98
CA ALA A 58 9.97 -1.34 10.43
C ALA A 58 9.93 -2.45 9.36
N TYR A 59 10.10 -2.08 8.08
CA TYR A 59 10.19 -3.01 6.95
C TYR A 59 11.64 -3.19 6.44
N ASN A 60 12.62 -2.89 7.29
CA ASN A 60 14.05 -3.00 6.97
C ASN A 60 14.43 -2.36 5.61
N THR A 61 13.81 -1.21 5.29
CA THR A 61 14.00 -0.53 4.01
C THR A 61 14.10 0.99 4.19
N GLY A 62 14.41 1.71 3.11
CA GLY A 62 14.43 3.16 3.09
C GLY A 62 13.07 3.76 2.69
N SER A 63 12.83 5.02 3.06
CA SER A 63 11.57 5.71 2.74
C SER A 63 11.32 5.85 1.23
N VAL A 64 12.37 5.99 0.43
CA VAL A 64 12.29 6.06 -1.04
C VAL A 64 11.87 4.71 -1.62
N GLN A 65 12.47 3.64 -1.13
CA GLN A 65 12.14 2.26 -1.52
C GLN A 65 10.71 1.94 -1.13
N MET A 66 10.30 2.23 0.12
CA MET A 66 8.94 2.01 0.60
C MET A 66 7.89 2.74 -0.26
N LYS A 67 8.13 4.00 -0.64
CA LYS A 67 7.26 4.72 -1.59
C LYS A 67 7.11 3.98 -2.92
N SER A 68 8.22 3.52 -3.46
CA SER A 68 8.25 2.75 -4.71
C SER A 68 7.48 1.44 -4.57
N TRP A 69 7.70 0.70 -3.49
CA TRP A 69 7.06 -0.60 -3.26
C TRP A 69 5.55 -0.46 -3.10
N ILE A 70 5.05 0.47 -2.28
CA ILE A 70 3.61 0.74 -2.12
C ILE A 70 2.98 1.13 -3.47
N LYS A 71 3.67 1.94 -4.26
CA LYS A 71 3.19 2.36 -5.58
C LYS A 71 3.09 1.18 -6.55
N ASN A 72 4.11 0.31 -6.58
CA ASN A 72 4.12 -0.88 -7.41
C ASN A 72 3.07 -1.89 -6.96
N LEU A 73 2.91 -2.10 -5.64
CA LEU A 73 1.84 -2.92 -5.07
C LEU A 73 0.45 -2.43 -5.50
N THR A 74 0.22 -1.12 -5.42
CA THR A 74 -1.04 -0.51 -5.89
C THR A 74 -1.29 -0.81 -7.36
N TYR A 75 -0.27 -0.68 -8.20
CA TYR A 75 -0.36 -0.94 -9.63
C TYR A 75 -0.66 -2.42 -9.91
N THR A 76 0.08 -3.33 -9.29
CA THR A 76 -0.10 -4.77 -9.44
C THR A 76 -1.49 -5.22 -8.98
N ARG A 77 -1.93 -4.73 -7.81
CA ARG A 77 -3.28 -5.02 -7.28
C ARG A 77 -4.36 -4.55 -8.25
N ASN A 78 -4.23 -3.36 -8.83
CA ASN A 78 -5.22 -2.85 -9.77
C ASN A 78 -5.22 -3.67 -11.07
N HIS A 79 -4.06 -4.09 -11.53
CA HIS A 79 -3.94 -5.00 -12.69
C HIS A 79 -4.72 -6.30 -12.47
N LEU A 80 -4.52 -6.91 -11.29
CA LEU A 80 -5.24 -8.12 -10.90
C LEU A 80 -6.75 -7.89 -10.75
N ALA A 81 -7.15 -6.78 -10.14
CA ALA A 81 -8.56 -6.45 -9.94
C ALA A 81 -9.34 -6.21 -11.25
N HIS A 82 -8.64 -5.80 -12.29
CA HIS A 82 -9.21 -5.63 -13.65
C HIS A 82 -9.04 -6.87 -14.52
N TYR A 83 -8.70 -8.03 -13.94
CA TYR A 83 -8.48 -9.30 -14.66
C TYR A 83 -7.47 -9.19 -15.80
N MET A 84 -6.52 -8.26 -15.69
CA MET A 84 -5.51 -8.08 -16.72
C MET A 84 -4.46 -9.19 -16.64
N ARG A 85 -3.92 -9.57 -17.81
CA ARG A 85 -2.86 -10.58 -17.90
C ARG A 85 -1.63 -10.12 -17.11
N ILE A 86 -1.10 -10.99 -16.27
CA ILE A 86 0.15 -10.78 -15.52
C ILE A 86 1.29 -11.71 -15.99
N TYR A 87 0.92 -12.88 -16.51
CA TYR A 87 1.88 -13.82 -17.09
C TYR A 87 2.50 -13.23 -18.35
N ASP A 88 3.81 -13.26 -18.41
CA ASP A 88 4.61 -12.68 -19.50
C ASP A 88 4.28 -11.20 -19.81
N TYR A 89 3.75 -10.50 -18.81
CA TYR A 89 3.48 -9.07 -18.90
C TYR A 89 4.72 -8.27 -18.49
N SER A 90 5.05 -7.25 -19.26
CA SER A 90 6.12 -6.30 -18.91
C SER A 90 5.53 -5.13 -18.13
N PHE A 91 5.86 -5.05 -16.83
CA PHE A 91 5.49 -3.91 -16.00
C PHE A 91 6.37 -2.72 -16.36
N GLY A 92 5.77 -1.61 -16.76
CA GLY A 92 6.50 -0.38 -17.09
C GLY A 92 7.16 0.28 -15.88
N ARG A 93 7.01 -0.32 -14.68
CA ARG A 93 7.58 0.14 -13.42
C ARG A 93 8.04 -1.05 -12.60
N THR A 94 9.22 -0.91 -12.00
CA THR A 94 9.81 -1.91 -11.11
C THR A 94 9.96 -1.34 -9.71
N PRO A 95 9.86 -2.16 -8.65
CA PRO A 95 10.18 -1.75 -7.29
C PRO A 95 11.63 -1.26 -7.19
N ALA A 96 11.86 -0.19 -6.44
CA ALA A 96 13.21 0.29 -6.21
C ALA A 96 14.04 -0.74 -5.42
N LEU A 97 15.27 -0.96 -5.85
CA LEU A 97 16.22 -1.84 -5.17
C LEU A 97 16.55 -1.31 -3.79
N CYS A 98 16.75 -2.23 -2.86
CA CYS A 98 17.16 -1.93 -1.49
C CYS A 98 18.44 -2.70 -1.16
N ALA A 99 19.44 -2.02 -0.60
CA ALA A 99 20.70 -2.64 -0.23
C ALA A 99 20.54 -3.76 0.80
N ASN A 100 19.53 -3.65 1.67
CA ASN A 100 19.21 -4.67 2.68
C ASN A 100 18.57 -5.94 2.08
N HIS A 101 18.18 -5.89 0.81
CA HIS A 101 17.52 -6.97 0.10
C HIS A 101 18.21 -7.22 -1.25
N PRO A 102 19.43 -7.79 -1.23
CA PRO A 102 20.28 -7.89 -2.43
C PRO A 102 19.74 -8.84 -3.50
N GLN A 103 18.76 -9.67 -3.17
CA GLN A 103 18.13 -10.60 -4.12
C GLN A 103 17.06 -9.95 -5.01
N MET A 104 16.71 -8.69 -4.75
CA MET A 104 15.76 -7.96 -5.59
C MET A 104 16.31 -7.76 -7.01
N THR A 105 15.43 -7.90 -7.99
CA THR A 105 15.72 -7.69 -9.40
C THR A 105 14.85 -6.60 -9.99
N GLN A 106 15.22 -6.13 -11.17
CA GLN A 106 14.43 -5.14 -11.94
C GLN A 106 14.26 -5.64 -13.38
N THR A 107 13.68 -6.81 -13.52
CA THR A 107 13.41 -7.44 -14.82
C THR A 107 12.17 -6.87 -15.53
N GLY A 108 11.35 -6.10 -14.82
CA GLY A 108 10.07 -5.63 -15.30
C GLY A 108 8.99 -6.70 -15.33
N ARG A 109 9.21 -7.84 -14.70
CA ARG A 109 8.28 -8.96 -14.64
C ARG A 109 7.57 -9.04 -13.29
N ILE A 110 6.54 -9.86 -13.20
CA ILE A 110 5.76 -10.07 -11.97
C ILE A 110 6.63 -10.52 -10.80
N PHE A 111 7.73 -11.21 -11.05
CA PHE A 111 8.65 -11.66 -10.02
C PHE A 111 9.20 -10.51 -9.17
N ASP A 112 9.56 -9.38 -9.78
CA ASP A 112 10.02 -8.20 -9.05
C ASP A 112 8.98 -7.68 -8.06
N GLN A 113 7.70 -7.73 -8.45
CA GLN A 113 6.57 -7.32 -7.60
C GLN A 113 6.38 -8.29 -6.43
N ILE A 114 6.45 -9.60 -6.70
CA ILE A 114 6.33 -10.66 -5.68
C ILE A 114 7.46 -10.54 -4.66
N MET A 115 8.69 -10.28 -5.09
CA MET A 115 9.83 -10.11 -4.19
C MET A 115 9.63 -8.92 -3.25
N ALA A 116 9.21 -7.76 -3.77
CA ALA A 116 8.94 -6.58 -2.94
C ALA A 116 7.83 -6.85 -1.90
N ILE A 117 6.75 -7.54 -2.31
CA ILE A 117 5.66 -7.95 -1.42
C ILE A 117 6.20 -8.92 -0.35
N GLY A 118 6.96 -9.92 -0.74
CA GLY A 118 7.57 -10.89 0.18
C GLY A 118 8.39 -10.22 1.27
N TYR A 119 9.23 -9.25 0.92
CA TYR A 119 10.01 -8.49 1.90
C TYR A 119 9.15 -7.62 2.83
N MET A 120 8.00 -7.11 2.37
CA MET A 120 7.08 -6.38 3.23
C MET A 120 6.39 -7.29 4.27
N PHE A 121 6.23 -8.59 3.98
CA PHE A 121 5.66 -9.55 4.94
C PHE A 121 6.71 -10.15 5.87
N SER A 122 7.87 -10.54 5.37
CA SER A 122 8.92 -11.21 6.16
C SER A 122 9.47 -10.35 7.30
N SER A 123 9.40 -9.02 7.20
CA SER A 123 9.84 -8.11 8.25
C SER A 123 8.86 -7.97 9.44
N GLN A 124 7.74 -8.67 9.41
CA GLN A 124 6.73 -8.64 10.50
C GLN A 124 6.89 -9.82 11.48
N GLU A 125 7.79 -10.78 11.20
CA GLU A 125 7.95 -12.00 12.00
C GLU A 125 9.05 -11.90 13.08
N GLU A 126 9.70 -10.74 13.23
CA GLU A 126 10.65 -10.43 14.32
C GLU A 126 10.01 -9.47 15.34
#